data_dfb460653536b2abb0a75f7ba78985be
#
_entry.id   dfb460653536b2abb0a75f7ba78985be
#
_cell.length_a   1.000
_cell.length_b   1.000
_cell.length_c   1.000
_cell.angle_alpha   90.00
_cell.angle_beta   90.00
_cell.angle_gamma   90.00
#
_symmetry.space_group_name_H-M   'P 1'
#
loop_
_entity.id
_entity.type
_entity.pdbx_description
1 polymer ?
#
loop_
_entity_poly.entity_id
_entity_poly.type
_entity_poly.pdbx_seq_one_letter_code
_entity_poly.pdbx_strand_id
1 'polypeptide(L)'
;VDFVAFKALLLVVLSAPLLVSCLLYDFYRGLAYVATALAFSTVSLIVYYRRLEFLVAESVHSSLLAVTVGYIAEYFTGVSLYYYAVPAGLLVIYATMALESRGLQPEKATAITTSLTLVLAVMLVHYAVTKIPVKYSLSSLLLGDPLLVSTSEAVFAVALSIITTLLVLSSLRKVLVASIDEVSAQLAGVNVNLYKWLSYTLVGVVSTVFLRFAGYIAEHVMLLLPASVAALYSSSAREQAMLSLALGLFSATLGFTLAVVLGGVPAGYTGLVLILLLVLKYTRLV
;
A
#
# COMPACT_ATOMS: atom_id res chain seq x y z
N VAL A 1 18.04 2.20 -26.84
CA VAL A 1 17.43 2.84 -25.64
C VAL A 1 16.09 2.15 -25.45
N ASP A 2 15.96 1.44 -24.34
CA ASP A 2 14.76 0.68 -24.07
C ASP A 2 13.56 1.63 -24.03
N PHE A 3 12.60 1.40 -24.93
CA PHE A 3 11.40 2.23 -25.08
C PHE A 3 10.61 2.35 -23.76
N VAL A 4 10.70 1.34 -22.90
CA VAL A 4 10.08 1.33 -21.57
C VAL A 4 10.86 2.21 -20.58
N ALA A 5 12.20 2.17 -20.63
CA ALA A 5 13.02 3.08 -19.82
C ALA A 5 12.76 4.55 -20.19
N PHE A 6 12.54 4.83 -21.47
CA PHE A 6 12.11 6.17 -21.92
C PHE A 6 10.74 6.57 -21.36
N LYS A 7 9.75 5.66 -21.36
CA LYS A 7 8.43 5.93 -20.77
C LYS A 7 8.51 6.20 -19.27
N ALA A 8 9.29 5.39 -18.53
CA ALA A 8 9.50 5.59 -17.10
C ALA A 8 10.17 6.94 -16.82
N LEU A 9 11.20 7.27 -17.59
CA LEU A 9 11.87 8.57 -17.50
C LEU A 9 10.92 9.73 -17.80
N LEU A 10 10.09 9.63 -18.83
CA LEU A 10 9.08 10.63 -19.16
C LEU A 10 8.10 10.87 -18.01
N LEU A 11 7.59 9.81 -17.38
CA LEU A 11 6.71 9.93 -16.22
C LEU A 11 7.41 10.61 -15.05
N VAL A 12 8.67 10.27 -14.76
CA VAL A 12 9.45 10.91 -13.70
C VAL A 12 9.68 12.40 -14.01
N VAL A 13 10.00 12.75 -15.25
CA VAL A 13 10.18 14.16 -15.66
C VAL A 13 8.86 14.94 -15.54
N LEU A 14 7.74 14.35 -15.95
CA LEU A 14 6.42 14.97 -15.76
C LEU A 14 6.01 15.09 -14.29
N SER A 15 6.52 14.21 -13.43
CA SER A 15 6.27 14.29 -11.98
C SER A 15 7.04 15.40 -11.30
N ALA A 16 8.17 15.85 -11.86
CA ALA A 16 9.04 16.83 -11.19
C ALA A 16 8.33 18.18 -10.88
N PRO A 17 7.64 18.85 -11.81
CA PRO A 17 6.92 20.09 -11.51
C PRO A 17 5.75 19.86 -10.55
N LEU A 18 5.08 18.71 -10.64
CA LEU A 18 3.99 18.32 -9.74
C LEU A 18 4.52 18.06 -8.33
N LEU A 19 5.67 17.42 -8.20
CA LEU A 19 6.33 17.22 -6.91
C LEU A 19 6.70 18.55 -6.26
N VAL A 20 7.23 19.50 -7.04
CA VAL A 20 7.52 20.85 -6.55
C VAL A 20 6.24 21.52 -6.04
N SER A 21 5.12 21.41 -6.74
CA SER A 21 3.84 21.97 -6.27
C SER A 21 3.35 21.31 -4.98
N CYS A 22 3.49 19.98 -4.84
CA CYS A 22 3.16 19.27 -3.60
C CYS A 22 4.02 19.76 -2.41
N LEU A 23 5.32 19.93 -2.62
CA LEU A 23 6.26 20.36 -1.59
C LEU A 23 6.11 21.84 -1.22
N LEU A 24 5.73 22.68 -2.16
CA LEU A 24 5.45 24.11 -1.91
C LEU A 24 4.13 24.32 -1.15
N TYR A 25 3.15 23.46 -1.35
CA TYR A 25 1.89 23.52 -0.60
C TYR A 25 2.07 23.13 0.88
N ASP A 26 2.65 21.96 1.14
CA ASP A 26 3.07 21.52 2.47
C ASP A 26 4.22 20.51 2.34
N PHE A 27 5.42 20.94 2.73
CA PHE A 27 6.64 20.15 2.53
C PHE A 27 6.56 18.75 3.17
N TYR A 28 6.20 18.67 4.45
CA TYR A 28 6.23 17.40 5.18
C TYR A 28 5.13 16.45 4.74
N ARG A 29 3.92 16.98 4.57
CA ARG A 29 2.74 16.17 4.20
C ARG A 29 2.77 15.76 2.74
N GLY A 30 3.19 16.65 1.84
CA GLY A 30 3.41 16.33 0.44
C GLY A 30 4.48 15.28 0.24
N LEU A 31 5.62 15.41 0.94
CA LEU A 31 6.70 14.43 0.90
C LEU A 31 6.24 13.07 1.47
N ALA A 32 5.52 13.06 2.60
CA ALA A 32 5.01 11.85 3.20
C ALA A 32 4.03 11.12 2.27
N TYR A 33 3.12 11.84 1.61
CA TYR A 33 2.17 11.26 0.67
C TYR A 33 2.86 10.60 -0.53
N VAL A 34 3.80 11.31 -1.14
CA VAL A 34 4.56 10.78 -2.28
C VAL A 34 5.45 9.61 -1.89
N ALA A 35 6.12 9.68 -0.73
CA ALA A 35 6.93 8.58 -0.22
C ALA A 35 6.08 7.33 0.07
N THR A 36 4.90 7.51 0.67
CA THR A 36 3.93 6.44 0.91
C THR A 36 3.48 5.78 -0.41
N ALA A 37 3.19 6.58 -1.43
CA ALA A 37 2.82 6.07 -2.74
C ALA A 37 3.95 5.25 -3.40
N LEU A 38 5.21 5.66 -3.22
CA LEU A 38 6.37 4.89 -3.69
C LEU A 38 6.50 3.56 -2.92
N ALA A 39 6.29 3.56 -1.60
CA ALA A 39 6.30 2.33 -0.81
C ALA A 39 5.19 1.36 -1.27
N PHE A 40 3.97 1.83 -1.47
CA PHE A 40 2.89 1.03 -2.03
C PHE A 40 3.24 0.47 -3.42
N SER A 41 3.79 1.30 -4.30
CA SER A 41 4.16 0.87 -5.66
C SER A 41 5.28 -0.16 -5.69
N THR A 42 6.18 -0.15 -4.71
CA THR A 42 7.19 -1.22 -4.58
C THR A 42 6.59 -2.50 -4.02
N VAL A 43 5.75 -2.41 -2.98
CA VAL A 43 5.06 -3.58 -2.42
C VAL A 43 4.09 -4.19 -3.43
N SER A 44 3.46 -3.38 -4.30
CA SER A 44 2.65 -3.83 -5.43
C SER A 44 3.38 -4.82 -6.35
N LEU A 45 4.70 -4.69 -6.51
CA LEU A 45 5.51 -5.67 -7.25
C LEU A 45 5.52 -7.04 -6.56
N ILE A 46 5.67 -7.05 -5.23
CA ILE A 46 5.61 -8.29 -4.45
C ILE A 46 4.22 -8.92 -4.55
N VAL A 47 3.18 -8.10 -4.42
CA VAL A 47 1.78 -8.53 -4.56
C VAL A 47 1.56 -9.19 -5.91
N TYR A 48 1.98 -8.53 -6.99
CA TYR A 48 1.84 -9.01 -8.36
C TYR A 48 2.58 -10.35 -8.58
N TYR A 49 3.87 -10.43 -8.20
CA TYR A 49 4.66 -11.63 -8.44
C TYR A 49 4.25 -12.83 -7.57
N ARG A 50 3.81 -12.58 -6.35
CA ARG A 50 3.38 -13.65 -5.44
C ARG A 50 1.89 -13.94 -5.49
N ARG A 51 1.14 -13.26 -6.37
CA ARG A 51 -0.33 -13.42 -6.52
C ARG A 51 -1.06 -13.22 -5.20
N LEU A 52 -0.74 -12.12 -4.50
CA LEU A 52 -1.31 -11.80 -3.19
C LEU A 52 -2.48 -10.81 -3.27
N GLU A 53 -3.19 -10.74 -4.41
CA GLU A 53 -4.29 -9.80 -4.64
C GLU A 53 -5.42 -9.97 -3.61
N PHE A 54 -5.74 -11.22 -3.27
CA PHE A 54 -6.73 -11.51 -2.22
C PHE A 54 -6.26 -11.06 -0.84
N LEU A 55 -4.98 -11.24 -0.53
CA LEU A 55 -4.40 -10.75 0.72
C LEU A 55 -4.46 -9.24 0.82
N VAL A 56 -4.27 -8.51 -0.29
CA VAL A 56 -4.43 -7.05 -0.34
C VAL A 56 -5.88 -6.67 -0.09
N ALA A 57 -6.85 -7.38 -0.69
CA ALA A 57 -8.26 -7.12 -0.42
C ALA A 57 -8.61 -7.30 1.06
N GLU A 58 -8.01 -8.28 1.74
CA GLU A 58 -8.15 -8.47 3.17
C GLU A 58 -7.41 -7.40 3.98
N SER A 59 -6.16 -7.06 3.60
CA SER A 59 -5.29 -6.17 4.37
C SER A 59 -5.95 -4.80 4.62
N VAL A 60 -6.77 -4.35 3.70
CA VAL A 60 -7.53 -3.11 3.82
C VAL A 60 -8.58 -3.20 4.96
N HIS A 61 -9.24 -4.34 5.11
CA HIS A 61 -10.19 -4.56 6.21
C HIS A 61 -9.47 -4.79 7.54
N SER A 62 -8.36 -5.53 7.50
CA SER A 62 -7.53 -5.78 8.69
C SER A 62 -6.85 -4.51 9.19
N SER A 63 -6.44 -3.61 8.30
CA SER A 63 -5.86 -2.31 8.67
C SER A 63 -6.89 -1.40 9.36
N LEU A 64 -8.15 -1.40 8.90
CA LEU A 64 -9.23 -0.68 9.57
C LEU A 64 -9.46 -1.21 11.00
N LEU A 65 -9.55 -2.54 11.16
CA LEU A 65 -9.65 -3.17 12.47
C LEU A 65 -8.45 -2.80 13.35
N ALA A 66 -7.24 -2.95 12.82
CA ALA A 66 -6.00 -2.69 13.52
C ALA A 66 -5.87 -1.24 14.00
N VAL A 67 -6.17 -0.28 13.12
CA VAL A 67 -6.13 1.15 13.46
C VAL A 67 -7.22 1.49 14.49
N THR A 68 -8.40 0.86 14.40
CA THR A 68 -9.45 1.06 15.40
C THR A 68 -9.04 0.51 16.78
N VAL A 69 -8.42 -0.68 16.82
CA VAL A 69 -7.83 -1.24 18.05
C VAL A 69 -6.77 -0.30 18.61
N GLY A 70 -5.87 0.19 17.76
CA GLY A 70 -4.84 1.15 18.15
C GLY A 70 -5.42 2.44 18.70
N TYR A 71 -6.45 2.98 18.08
CA TYR A 71 -7.13 4.20 18.52
C TYR A 71 -7.78 4.04 19.92
N ILE A 72 -8.47 2.92 20.15
CA ILE A 72 -9.05 2.58 21.44
C ILE A 72 -7.95 2.43 22.49
N ALA A 73 -6.88 1.71 22.18
CA ALA A 73 -5.76 1.51 23.10
C ALA A 73 -5.02 2.82 23.42
N GLU A 74 -4.80 3.70 22.43
CA GLU A 74 -4.20 5.02 22.64
C GLU A 74 -5.04 5.86 23.62
N TYR A 75 -6.37 5.82 23.53
CA TYR A 75 -7.24 6.55 24.42
C TYR A 75 -7.04 6.13 25.89
N PHE A 76 -6.93 4.84 26.17
CA PHE A 76 -6.77 4.33 27.54
C PHE A 76 -5.36 4.38 28.09
N THR A 77 -4.35 4.30 27.22
CA THR A 77 -2.94 4.17 27.64
C THR A 77 -2.10 5.44 27.43
N GLY A 78 -2.54 6.34 26.56
CA GLY A 78 -1.76 7.52 26.14
C GLY A 78 -0.59 7.19 25.21
N VAL A 79 -0.40 5.92 24.83
CA VAL A 79 0.69 5.48 23.94
C VAL A 79 0.18 5.53 22.49
N SER A 80 1.04 5.98 21.54
CA SER A 80 0.67 6.13 20.14
C SER A 80 0.01 4.88 19.56
N LEU A 81 -1.06 5.10 18.78
CA LEU A 81 -1.88 4.06 18.16
C LEU A 81 -1.08 3.01 17.38
N TYR A 82 0.04 3.40 16.77
CA TYR A 82 0.84 2.49 15.92
C TYR A 82 1.46 1.33 16.70
N TYR A 83 1.76 1.52 18.00
CA TYR A 83 2.27 0.43 18.84
C TYR A 83 1.29 -0.73 19.00
N TYR A 84 0.00 -0.45 18.89
CA TYR A 84 -1.09 -1.44 18.99
C TYR A 84 -1.62 -1.85 17.61
N ALA A 85 -1.72 -0.90 16.69
CA ALA A 85 -2.26 -1.15 15.37
C ALA A 85 -1.37 -2.10 14.56
N VAL A 86 -0.06 -1.87 14.52
CA VAL A 86 0.85 -2.72 13.73
C VAL A 86 0.82 -4.18 14.17
N PRO A 87 0.98 -4.52 15.46
CA PRO A 87 0.83 -5.90 15.92
C PRO A 87 -0.55 -6.49 15.63
N ALA A 88 -1.63 -5.71 15.79
CA ALA A 88 -2.99 -6.18 15.54
C ALA A 88 -3.21 -6.50 14.04
N GLY A 89 -2.75 -5.63 13.13
CA GLY A 89 -2.81 -5.87 11.69
C GLY A 89 -1.99 -7.09 11.27
N LEU A 90 -0.75 -7.21 11.79
CA LEU A 90 0.10 -8.36 11.52
C LEU A 90 -0.48 -9.66 12.04
N LEU A 91 -1.16 -9.64 13.20
CA LEU A 91 -1.82 -10.81 13.75
C LEU A 91 -2.87 -11.37 12.78
N VAL A 92 -3.67 -10.51 12.16
CA VAL A 92 -4.68 -10.91 11.16
C VAL A 92 -4.00 -11.49 9.91
N ILE A 93 -3.01 -10.78 9.37
CA ILE A 93 -2.27 -11.22 8.17
C ILE A 93 -1.59 -12.59 8.43
N TYR A 94 -1.01 -12.78 9.60
CA TYR A 94 -0.40 -14.07 9.97
C TYR A 94 -1.43 -15.15 10.26
N ALA A 95 -2.64 -14.80 10.71
CA ALA A 95 -3.73 -15.76 10.82
C ALA A 95 -4.14 -16.30 9.44
N THR A 96 -4.24 -15.43 8.43
CA THR A 96 -4.47 -15.83 7.03
C THR A 96 -3.36 -16.76 6.53
N MET A 97 -2.10 -16.39 6.72
CA MET A 97 -0.96 -17.23 6.34
C MET A 97 -0.98 -18.59 7.08
N ALA A 98 -1.41 -18.63 8.35
CA ALA A 98 -1.51 -19.85 9.11
C ALA A 98 -2.64 -20.77 8.60
N LEU A 99 -3.77 -20.23 8.17
CA LEU A 99 -4.84 -20.98 7.53
C LEU A 99 -4.39 -21.59 6.20
N GLU A 100 -3.66 -20.82 5.38
CA GLU A 100 -3.07 -21.35 4.14
C GLU A 100 -2.06 -22.47 4.42
N SER A 101 -1.22 -22.33 5.44
CA SER A 101 -0.23 -23.35 5.80
C SER A 101 -0.87 -24.67 6.30
N ARG A 102 -2.14 -24.62 6.71
CA ARG A 102 -2.96 -25.77 7.06
C ARG A 102 -3.71 -26.38 5.86
N GLY A 103 -3.42 -25.92 4.65
CA GLY A 103 -3.97 -26.47 3.42
C GLY A 103 -5.23 -25.78 2.89
N LEU A 104 -5.67 -24.66 3.47
CA LEU A 104 -6.71 -23.85 2.86
C LEU A 104 -6.17 -23.15 1.62
N GLN A 105 -7.00 -23.07 0.58
CA GLN A 105 -6.70 -22.25 -0.59
C GLN A 105 -6.62 -20.78 -0.18
N PRO A 106 -5.71 -19.96 -0.76
CA PRO A 106 -5.54 -18.55 -0.40
C PRO A 106 -6.84 -17.75 -0.40
N GLU A 107 -7.69 -17.96 -1.40
CA GLU A 107 -8.99 -17.27 -1.52
C GLU A 107 -9.93 -17.60 -0.35
N LYS A 108 -9.94 -18.86 0.11
CA LYS A 108 -10.78 -19.30 1.23
C LYS A 108 -10.23 -18.81 2.56
N ALA A 109 -8.91 -18.88 2.74
CA ALA A 109 -8.26 -18.37 3.95
C ALA A 109 -8.56 -16.87 4.10
N THR A 110 -8.36 -16.10 3.03
CA THR A 110 -8.63 -14.67 2.98
C THR A 110 -10.12 -14.36 3.22
N ALA A 111 -11.04 -15.10 2.61
CA ALA A 111 -12.48 -14.87 2.80
C ALA A 111 -12.91 -15.07 4.28
N ILE A 112 -12.35 -16.07 4.96
CA ILE A 112 -12.63 -16.34 6.39
C ILE A 112 -12.11 -15.19 7.25
N THR A 113 -10.85 -14.78 7.05
CA THR A 113 -10.22 -13.73 7.85
C THR A 113 -10.85 -12.37 7.56
N THR A 114 -11.16 -12.05 6.29
CA THR A 114 -11.91 -10.83 5.92
C THR A 114 -13.27 -10.77 6.60
N SER A 115 -14.03 -11.88 6.61
CA SER A 115 -15.34 -11.91 7.27
C SER A 115 -15.24 -11.65 8.76
N LEU A 116 -14.25 -12.26 9.42
CA LEU A 116 -14.00 -12.06 10.85
C LEU A 116 -13.57 -10.60 11.13
N THR A 117 -12.63 -10.08 10.37
CA THR A 117 -12.12 -8.71 10.55
C THR A 117 -13.19 -7.66 10.30
N LEU A 118 -14.05 -7.88 9.29
CA LEU A 118 -15.14 -6.95 8.98
C LEU A 118 -16.13 -6.86 10.14
N VAL A 119 -16.55 -7.99 10.69
CA VAL A 119 -17.46 -8.04 11.84
C VAL A 119 -16.85 -7.34 13.05
N LEU A 120 -15.60 -7.69 13.38
CA LEU A 120 -14.89 -7.07 14.52
C LEU A 120 -14.64 -5.57 14.29
N ALA A 121 -14.26 -5.16 13.08
CA ALA A 121 -14.04 -3.76 12.75
C ALA A 121 -15.32 -2.95 12.94
N VAL A 122 -16.47 -3.40 12.42
CA VAL A 122 -17.76 -2.69 12.59
C VAL A 122 -18.14 -2.56 14.05
N MET A 123 -17.98 -3.62 14.85
CA MET A 123 -18.27 -3.59 16.27
C MET A 123 -17.37 -2.60 17.04
N LEU A 124 -16.05 -2.64 16.78
CA LEU A 124 -15.10 -1.76 17.46
C LEU A 124 -15.18 -0.31 16.98
N VAL A 125 -15.44 -0.07 15.70
CA VAL A 125 -15.73 1.27 15.16
C VAL A 125 -16.96 1.85 15.84
N HIS A 126 -18.06 1.09 15.95
CA HIS A 126 -19.25 1.52 16.66
C HIS A 126 -18.95 1.87 18.13
N TYR A 127 -18.20 1.02 18.82
CA TYR A 127 -17.77 1.29 20.20
C TYR A 127 -16.93 2.57 20.29
N ALA A 128 -15.93 2.73 19.40
CA ALA A 128 -15.07 3.90 19.38
C ALA A 128 -15.88 5.20 19.19
N VAL A 129 -16.80 5.22 18.21
CA VAL A 129 -17.63 6.41 17.93
C VAL A 129 -18.57 6.76 19.06
N THR A 130 -19.14 5.76 19.74
CA THR A 130 -20.19 5.99 20.76
C THR A 130 -19.64 6.22 22.16
N LYS A 131 -18.47 5.69 22.48
CA LYS A 131 -17.92 5.65 23.85
C LYS A 131 -16.64 6.45 24.05
N ILE A 132 -15.92 6.80 22.97
CA ILE A 132 -14.65 7.52 23.07
C ILE A 132 -14.82 8.92 22.48
N PRO A 133 -14.34 9.99 23.19
CA PRO A 133 -14.34 11.34 22.66
C PRO A 133 -13.56 11.40 21.35
N VAL A 134 -14.17 11.94 20.29
CA VAL A 134 -13.59 11.95 18.94
C VAL A 134 -12.38 12.87 18.90
N LYS A 135 -11.19 12.29 18.90
CA LYS A 135 -9.92 12.99 18.67
C LYS A 135 -9.65 13.17 17.16
N TYR A 136 -10.10 12.21 16.36
CA TYR A 136 -10.04 12.22 14.89
C TYR A 136 -11.38 11.79 14.32
N SER A 137 -11.83 12.39 13.22
CA SER A 137 -13.04 11.90 12.55
C SER A 137 -12.75 10.55 11.91
N LEU A 138 -13.63 9.57 12.12
CA LEU A 138 -13.51 8.26 11.47
C LEU A 138 -13.53 8.36 9.95
N SER A 139 -14.24 9.34 9.41
CA SER A 139 -14.22 9.64 7.98
C SER A 139 -12.82 10.03 7.49
N SER A 140 -12.04 10.79 8.28
CA SER A 140 -10.65 11.12 7.89
C SER A 140 -9.72 9.92 7.93
N LEU A 141 -9.95 8.95 8.81
CA LEU A 141 -9.19 7.69 8.83
C LEU A 141 -9.51 6.81 7.62
N LEU A 142 -10.78 6.76 7.20
CA LEU A 142 -11.21 5.96 6.05
C LEU A 142 -10.82 6.58 4.71
N LEU A 143 -11.03 7.88 4.55
CA LEU A 143 -10.73 8.57 3.30
C LEU A 143 -9.24 8.84 3.13
N GLY A 144 -8.49 8.87 4.24
CA GLY A 144 -7.09 9.27 4.28
C GLY A 144 -6.91 10.72 3.88
N ASP A 145 -6.55 11.54 4.83
CA ASP A 145 -6.24 12.94 4.55
C ASP A 145 -4.81 13.25 5.02
N PRO A 146 -3.84 13.26 4.10
CA PRO A 146 -2.47 13.56 4.45
C PRO A 146 -2.33 14.95 5.08
N LEU A 147 -3.27 15.86 4.83
CA LEU A 147 -3.24 17.22 5.37
C LEU A 147 -3.61 17.29 6.86
N LEU A 148 -4.30 16.28 7.39
CA LEU A 148 -4.66 16.19 8.82
C LEU A 148 -3.60 15.45 9.67
N VAL A 149 -2.50 15.01 9.06
CA VAL A 149 -1.43 14.29 9.74
C VAL A 149 -0.46 15.26 10.39
N SER A 150 0.05 14.94 11.58
CA SER A 150 1.07 15.75 12.25
C SER A 150 2.44 15.65 11.54
N THR A 151 3.30 16.66 11.72
CA THR A 151 4.65 16.65 11.13
C THR A 151 5.48 15.45 11.59
N SER A 152 5.36 15.04 12.86
CA SER A 152 6.08 13.88 13.39
C SER A 152 5.63 12.57 12.74
N GLU A 153 4.33 12.41 12.51
CA GLU A 153 3.79 11.26 11.77
C GLU A 153 4.24 11.27 10.31
N ALA A 154 4.26 12.44 9.67
CA ALA A 154 4.74 12.58 8.29
C ALA A 154 6.22 12.15 8.16
N VAL A 155 7.10 12.58 9.08
CA VAL A 155 8.50 12.15 9.10
C VAL A 155 8.63 10.63 9.33
N PHE A 156 7.83 10.08 10.24
CA PHE A 156 7.78 8.63 10.46
C PHE A 156 7.35 7.86 9.19
N ALA A 157 6.32 8.35 8.49
CA ALA A 157 5.87 7.74 7.24
C ALA A 157 6.95 7.78 6.14
N VAL A 158 7.68 8.89 6.01
CA VAL A 158 8.80 8.99 5.06
C VAL A 158 9.89 7.97 5.39
N ALA A 159 10.30 7.90 6.66
CA ALA A 159 11.33 6.95 7.09
C ALA A 159 10.92 5.50 6.82
N LEU A 160 9.68 5.13 7.18
CA LEU A 160 9.16 3.79 6.93
C LEU A 160 9.02 3.49 5.43
N SER A 161 8.61 4.48 4.63
CA SER A 161 8.53 4.34 3.16
C SER A 161 9.89 4.05 2.53
N ILE A 162 10.94 4.74 2.98
CA ILE A 162 12.32 4.50 2.52
C ILE A 162 12.75 3.08 2.90
N ILE A 163 12.56 2.68 4.17
CA ILE A 163 12.92 1.34 4.64
C ILE A 163 12.18 0.28 3.84
N THR A 164 10.87 0.41 3.66
CA THR A 164 10.05 -0.51 2.88
C THR A 164 10.53 -0.62 1.44
N THR A 165 10.75 0.52 0.77
CA THR A 165 11.22 0.56 -0.61
C THR A 165 12.58 -0.14 -0.76
N LEU A 166 13.53 0.13 0.13
CA LEU A 166 14.86 -0.51 0.12
C LEU A 166 14.76 -2.02 0.38
N LEU A 167 13.94 -2.45 1.33
CA LEU A 167 13.71 -3.88 1.61
C LEU A 167 13.10 -4.60 0.40
N VAL A 168 12.09 -4.00 -0.23
CA VAL A 168 11.47 -4.59 -1.43
C VAL A 168 12.49 -4.68 -2.56
N LEU A 169 13.16 -3.58 -2.92
CA LEU A 169 14.09 -3.56 -4.04
C LEU A 169 15.27 -4.52 -3.85
N SER A 170 15.79 -4.66 -2.62
CA SER A 170 16.87 -5.59 -2.31
C SER A 170 16.43 -7.06 -2.34
N SER A 171 15.17 -7.35 -2.03
CA SER A 171 14.61 -8.71 -1.99
C SER A 171 13.92 -9.11 -3.31
N LEU A 172 13.59 -8.17 -4.18
CA LEU A 172 12.72 -8.36 -5.35
C LEU A 172 13.16 -9.52 -6.25
N ARG A 173 14.47 -9.64 -6.55
CA ARG A 173 15.00 -10.72 -7.38
C ARG A 173 14.75 -12.10 -6.76
N LYS A 174 14.92 -12.22 -5.43
CA LYS A 174 14.74 -13.48 -4.71
C LYS A 174 13.25 -13.82 -4.56
N VAL A 175 12.42 -12.81 -4.33
CA VAL A 175 10.95 -12.95 -4.33
C VAL A 175 10.47 -13.43 -5.70
N LEU A 176 10.96 -12.84 -6.79
CA LEU A 176 10.60 -13.22 -8.16
C LEU A 176 10.96 -14.68 -8.45
N VAL A 177 12.20 -15.11 -8.15
CA VAL A 177 12.64 -16.50 -8.35
C VAL A 177 11.78 -17.46 -7.53
N ALA A 178 11.52 -17.16 -6.26
CA ALA A 178 10.66 -17.96 -5.40
C ALA A 178 9.19 -18.00 -5.86
N SER A 179 8.73 -17.01 -6.62
CA SER A 179 7.36 -16.96 -7.13
C SER A 179 7.15 -17.74 -8.42
N ILE A 180 8.22 -17.98 -9.19
CA ILE A 180 8.17 -18.76 -10.42
C ILE A 180 8.17 -20.27 -10.11
N ASP A 181 9.14 -20.72 -9.28
CA ASP A 181 9.25 -22.11 -8.86
C ASP A 181 9.91 -22.19 -7.47
N GLU A 182 9.13 -22.56 -6.48
CA GLU A 182 9.59 -22.65 -5.09
C GLU A 182 10.65 -23.76 -4.91
N VAL A 183 10.52 -24.88 -5.64
CA VAL A 183 11.44 -26.02 -5.52
C VAL A 183 12.80 -25.68 -6.10
N SER A 184 12.82 -25.13 -7.31
CA SER A 184 14.05 -24.68 -7.96
C SER A 184 14.72 -23.54 -7.18
N ALA A 185 13.93 -22.63 -6.59
CA ALA A 185 14.45 -21.57 -5.74
C ALA A 185 15.14 -22.11 -4.47
N GLN A 186 14.55 -23.11 -3.82
CA GLN A 186 15.15 -23.79 -2.65
C GLN A 186 16.45 -24.49 -3.02
N LEU A 187 16.49 -25.21 -4.15
CA LEU A 187 17.69 -25.87 -4.64
C LEU A 187 18.80 -24.86 -4.98
N ALA A 188 18.44 -23.67 -5.42
CA ALA A 188 19.37 -22.56 -5.63
C ALA A 188 19.78 -21.82 -4.34
N GLY A 189 19.40 -22.31 -3.16
CA GLY A 189 19.78 -21.76 -1.86
C GLY A 189 18.92 -20.54 -1.42
N VAL A 190 17.78 -20.28 -2.06
CA VAL A 190 16.86 -19.23 -1.66
C VAL A 190 15.96 -19.72 -0.54
N ASN A 191 15.92 -19.04 0.59
CA ASN A 191 15.00 -19.35 1.68
C ASN A 191 13.58 -18.86 1.34
N VAL A 192 12.78 -19.70 0.66
CA VAL A 192 11.43 -19.38 0.20
C VAL A 192 10.51 -18.96 1.36
N ASN A 193 10.62 -19.65 2.51
CA ASN A 193 9.82 -19.31 3.69
C ASN A 193 10.11 -17.89 4.19
N LEU A 194 11.38 -17.47 4.22
CA LEU A 194 11.75 -16.11 4.61
C LEU A 194 11.07 -15.07 3.71
N TYR A 195 11.08 -15.29 2.39
CA TYR A 195 10.47 -14.35 1.43
C TYR A 195 8.95 -14.43 1.43
N LYS A 196 8.36 -15.57 1.81
CA LYS A 196 6.92 -15.67 2.10
C LYS A 196 6.57 -14.79 3.30
N TRP A 197 7.22 -14.99 4.44
CA TRP A 197 7.01 -14.17 5.65
C TRP A 197 7.23 -12.68 5.38
N LEU A 198 8.32 -12.34 4.69
CA LEU A 198 8.62 -10.95 4.34
C LEU A 198 7.49 -10.32 3.51
N SER A 199 6.95 -11.03 2.52
CA SER A 199 5.87 -10.53 1.66
C SER A 199 4.60 -10.23 2.46
N TYR A 200 4.17 -11.15 3.33
CA TYR A 200 3.01 -10.96 4.20
C TYR A 200 3.22 -9.83 5.20
N THR A 201 4.41 -9.77 5.82
CA THR A 201 4.76 -8.70 6.76
C THR A 201 4.74 -7.34 6.08
N LEU A 202 5.31 -7.21 4.89
CA LEU A 202 5.34 -5.94 4.15
C LEU A 202 3.94 -5.47 3.78
N VAL A 203 3.07 -6.37 3.29
CA VAL A 203 1.67 -6.03 3.03
C VAL A 203 0.99 -5.56 4.33
N GLY A 204 1.08 -6.32 5.42
CA GLY A 204 0.42 -5.97 6.68
C GLY A 204 0.92 -4.66 7.31
N VAL A 205 2.24 -4.42 7.32
CA VAL A 205 2.82 -3.18 7.86
C VAL A 205 2.42 -1.97 7.02
N VAL A 206 2.59 -2.07 5.72
CA VAL A 206 2.32 -0.96 4.79
C VAL A 206 0.84 -0.60 4.82
N SER A 207 -0.06 -1.58 4.79
CA SER A 207 -1.49 -1.37 4.90
C SER A 207 -1.87 -0.70 6.22
N THR A 208 -1.38 -1.21 7.35
CA THR A 208 -1.76 -0.67 8.67
C THR A 208 -1.22 0.73 8.91
N VAL A 209 0.06 0.98 8.59
CA VAL A 209 0.69 2.26 8.91
C VAL A 209 0.25 3.35 7.96
N PHE A 210 0.14 3.06 6.67
CA PHE A 210 -0.15 4.08 5.68
C PHE A 210 -1.65 4.32 5.44
N LEU A 211 -2.55 3.55 6.09
CA LEU A 211 -3.99 3.76 6.02
C LEU A 211 -4.35 5.23 6.31
N ARG A 212 -3.76 5.82 7.34
CA ARG A 212 -4.05 7.19 7.75
C ARG A 212 -3.57 8.25 6.76
N PHE A 213 -2.50 7.96 6.01
CA PHE A 213 -1.94 8.88 5.01
C PHE A 213 -2.64 8.79 3.67
N ALA A 214 -2.84 7.57 3.21
CA ALA A 214 -3.36 7.30 1.89
C ALA A 214 -4.88 7.05 1.90
N GLY A 215 -5.41 6.53 3.01
CA GLY A 215 -6.79 6.10 3.13
C GLY A 215 -7.06 4.74 2.50
N TYR A 216 -8.18 4.19 2.89
CA TYR A 216 -8.68 2.89 2.49
C TYR A 216 -8.70 2.68 0.96
N ILE A 217 -9.15 3.69 0.20
CA ILE A 217 -9.28 3.59 -1.26
C ILE A 217 -7.90 3.58 -1.93
N ALA A 218 -7.01 4.52 -1.54
CA ALA A 218 -5.68 4.58 -2.17
C ALA A 218 -4.81 3.40 -1.78
N GLU A 219 -4.90 2.90 -0.56
CA GLU A 219 -4.22 1.69 -0.14
C GLU A 219 -4.52 0.53 -1.10
N HIS A 220 -5.82 0.26 -1.33
CA HIS A 220 -6.26 -0.81 -2.21
C HIS A 220 -5.75 -0.63 -3.64
N VAL A 221 -5.96 0.57 -4.19
CA VAL A 221 -5.58 0.90 -5.57
C VAL A 221 -4.07 0.88 -5.77
N MET A 222 -3.31 1.45 -4.81
CA MET A 222 -1.85 1.58 -4.92
C MET A 222 -1.10 0.28 -4.65
N LEU A 223 -1.69 -0.67 -3.93
CA LEU A 223 -1.11 -2.01 -3.76
C LEU A 223 -1.37 -2.93 -4.95
N LEU A 224 -2.42 -2.68 -5.74
CA LEU A 224 -2.79 -3.55 -6.87
C LEU A 224 -2.38 -3.00 -8.24
N LEU A 225 -2.62 -1.71 -8.51
CA LEU A 225 -2.57 -1.20 -9.88
C LEU A 225 -1.15 -0.86 -10.38
N PRO A 226 -0.22 -0.26 -9.62
CA PRO A 226 1.05 0.18 -10.20
C PRO A 226 1.82 -0.95 -10.89
N ALA A 227 2.01 -2.10 -10.24
CA ALA A 227 2.70 -3.24 -10.82
C ALA A 227 1.89 -3.91 -11.94
N SER A 228 0.56 -3.99 -11.78
CA SER A 228 -0.32 -4.58 -12.79
C SER A 228 -0.36 -3.74 -14.08
N VAL A 229 -0.47 -2.42 -13.95
CA VAL A 229 -0.40 -1.50 -15.10
C VAL A 229 0.99 -1.55 -15.71
N ALA A 230 2.05 -1.52 -14.90
CA ALA A 230 3.42 -1.62 -15.39
C ALA A 230 3.66 -2.90 -16.21
N ALA A 231 3.09 -4.04 -15.78
CA ALA A 231 3.20 -5.32 -16.48
C ALA A 231 2.65 -5.27 -17.92
N LEU A 232 1.61 -4.47 -18.17
CA LEU A 232 1.02 -4.31 -19.51
C LEU A 232 1.93 -3.55 -20.50
N TYR A 233 2.91 -2.84 -19.99
CA TYR A 233 3.79 -1.96 -20.79
C TYR A 233 5.27 -2.38 -20.75
N SER A 234 5.63 -3.42 -19.99
CA SER A 234 7.00 -3.90 -19.81
C SER A 234 7.19 -5.28 -20.42
N SER A 235 8.43 -5.60 -20.82
CA SER A 235 8.84 -6.89 -21.34
C SER A 235 9.76 -7.66 -20.38
N SER A 236 10.18 -7.02 -19.30
CA SER A 236 11.04 -7.64 -18.28
C SER A 236 10.67 -7.20 -16.87
N ALA A 237 11.02 -8.01 -15.87
CA ALA A 237 10.77 -7.69 -14.47
C ALA A 237 11.48 -6.38 -14.03
N ARG A 238 12.65 -6.07 -14.60
CA ARG A 238 13.36 -4.81 -14.32
C ARG A 238 12.59 -3.61 -14.87
N GLU A 239 12.09 -3.69 -16.09
CA GLU A 239 11.25 -2.65 -16.70
C GLU A 239 9.95 -2.46 -15.94
N GLN A 240 9.30 -3.56 -15.54
CA GLN A 240 8.09 -3.53 -14.74
C GLN A 240 8.34 -2.81 -13.40
N ALA A 241 9.45 -3.10 -12.72
CA ALA A 241 9.79 -2.44 -11.46
C ALA A 241 10.01 -0.93 -11.65
N MET A 242 10.78 -0.52 -12.66
CA MET A 242 11.01 0.89 -12.96
C MET A 242 9.70 1.61 -13.30
N LEU A 243 8.87 0.99 -14.13
CA LEU A 243 7.61 1.60 -14.57
C LEU A 243 6.59 1.64 -13.43
N SER A 244 6.51 0.63 -12.56
CA SER A 244 5.65 0.64 -11.37
C SER A 244 5.97 1.82 -10.44
N LEU A 245 7.26 2.05 -10.16
CA LEU A 245 7.70 3.21 -9.37
C LEU A 245 7.37 4.54 -10.04
N ALA A 246 7.62 4.65 -11.35
CA ALA A 246 7.32 5.86 -12.10
C ALA A 246 5.81 6.16 -12.15
N LEU A 247 4.96 5.12 -12.31
CA LEU A 247 3.51 5.24 -12.25
C LEU A 247 3.02 5.66 -10.86
N GLY A 248 3.59 5.09 -9.80
CA GLY A 248 3.28 5.47 -8.43
C GLY A 248 3.62 6.91 -8.13
N LEU A 249 4.82 7.34 -8.52
CA LEU A 249 5.27 8.74 -8.36
C LEU A 249 4.36 9.70 -9.14
N PHE A 250 4.12 9.43 -10.40
CA PHE A 250 3.30 10.28 -11.28
C PHE A 250 1.85 10.37 -10.78
N SER A 251 1.22 9.24 -10.48
CA SER A 251 -0.17 9.23 -10.02
C SER A 251 -0.35 9.93 -8.67
N ALA A 252 0.59 9.76 -7.74
CA ALA A 252 0.54 10.43 -6.44
C ALA A 252 0.74 11.94 -6.55
N THR A 253 1.75 12.39 -7.30
CA THR A 253 2.02 13.82 -7.47
C THR A 253 0.90 14.52 -8.22
N LEU A 254 0.37 13.91 -9.29
CA LEU A 254 -0.76 14.44 -10.04
C LEU A 254 -2.05 14.43 -9.19
N GLY A 255 -2.31 13.32 -8.49
CA GLY A 255 -3.49 13.18 -7.62
C GLY A 255 -3.49 14.18 -6.47
N PHE A 256 -2.34 14.42 -5.84
CA PHE A 256 -2.20 15.44 -4.80
C PHE A 256 -2.45 16.85 -5.37
N THR A 257 -1.82 17.16 -6.51
CA THR A 257 -1.99 18.47 -7.17
C THR A 257 -3.45 18.72 -7.57
N LEU A 258 -4.13 17.70 -8.13
CA LEU A 258 -5.55 17.81 -8.48
C LEU A 258 -6.42 18.03 -7.25
N ALA A 259 -6.12 17.36 -6.13
CA ALA A 259 -6.85 17.56 -4.89
C ALA A 259 -6.69 18.97 -4.33
N VAL A 260 -5.50 19.57 -4.44
CA VAL A 260 -5.26 20.96 -4.03
C VAL A 260 -6.00 21.94 -4.92
N VAL A 261 -6.02 21.73 -6.23
CA VAL A 261 -6.60 22.66 -7.20
C VAL A 261 -8.13 22.55 -7.29
N LEU A 262 -8.65 21.32 -7.32
CA LEU A 262 -10.07 21.06 -7.53
C LEU A 262 -10.84 20.84 -6.22
N GLY A 263 -10.12 20.72 -5.12
CA GLY A 263 -10.66 20.24 -3.86
C GLY A 263 -10.86 18.73 -3.84
N GLY A 264 -11.00 18.15 -2.64
CA GLY A 264 -11.24 16.72 -2.46
C GLY A 264 -10.05 15.97 -1.88
N VAL A 265 -10.08 14.64 -1.97
CA VAL A 265 -9.10 13.77 -1.33
C VAL A 265 -8.04 13.31 -2.33
N PRO A 266 -6.73 13.49 -2.05
CA PRO A 266 -5.64 13.08 -2.94
C PRO A 266 -5.72 11.61 -3.37
N ALA A 267 -6.14 10.74 -2.46
CA ALA A 267 -6.33 9.31 -2.69
C ALA A 267 -7.24 8.98 -3.88
N GLY A 268 -8.38 9.67 -3.98
CA GLY A 268 -9.34 9.47 -5.06
C GLY A 268 -8.76 9.83 -6.43
N TYR A 269 -8.10 10.98 -6.53
CA TYR A 269 -7.46 11.41 -7.79
C TYR A 269 -6.29 10.51 -8.18
N THR A 270 -5.48 10.07 -7.22
CA THR A 270 -4.38 9.11 -7.46
C THR A 270 -4.90 7.81 -8.05
N GLY A 271 -5.97 7.27 -7.46
CA GLY A 271 -6.63 6.06 -7.95
C GLY A 271 -7.22 6.24 -9.36
N LEU A 272 -7.88 7.37 -9.59
CA LEU A 272 -8.48 7.69 -10.89
C LEU A 272 -7.42 7.78 -12.00
N VAL A 273 -6.26 8.38 -11.72
CA VAL A 273 -5.15 8.46 -12.67
C VAL A 273 -4.65 7.04 -13.06
N LEU A 274 -4.46 6.16 -12.08
CA LEU A 274 -4.03 4.77 -12.36
C LEU A 274 -5.06 3.99 -13.15
N ILE A 275 -6.35 4.14 -12.83
CA ILE A 275 -7.45 3.49 -13.57
C ILE A 275 -7.52 4.02 -15.00
N LEU A 276 -7.38 5.32 -15.21
CA LEU A 276 -7.35 5.89 -16.56
C LEU A 276 -6.19 5.37 -17.40
N LEU A 277 -5.00 5.22 -16.81
CA LEU A 277 -3.83 4.64 -17.48
C LEU A 277 -4.06 3.16 -17.84
N LEU A 278 -4.76 2.42 -16.99
CA LEU A 278 -5.18 1.05 -17.28
C LEU A 278 -6.15 1.01 -18.47
N VAL A 279 -7.21 1.80 -18.42
CA VAL A 279 -8.25 1.85 -19.47
C VAL A 279 -7.67 2.28 -20.82
N LEU A 280 -6.80 3.28 -20.85
CA LEU A 280 -6.12 3.73 -22.07
C LEU A 280 -5.32 2.62 -22.78
N LYS A 281 -4.79 1.65 -22.03
CA LYS A 281 -4.13 0.48 -22.65
C LYS A 281 -5.13 -0.46 -23.28
N TYR A 282 -6.24 -0.74 -22.61
CA TYR A 282 -7.27 -1.65 -23.14
C TYR A 282 -8.00 -1.09 -24.35
N THR A 283 -8.25 0.22 -24.39
CA THR A 283 -8.89 0.87 -25.57
C THR A 283 -7.99 0.92 -26.81
N ARG A 284 -6.66 0.77 -26.66
CA ARG A 284 -5.72 0.65 -27.79
C ARG A 284 -5.52 -0.79 -28.27
N LEU A 285 -6.14 -1.77 -27.62
CA LEU A 285 -6.11 -3.19 -28.00
C LEU A 285 -7.33 -3.60 -28.84
N VAL A 286 -8.27 -2.69 -29.06
CA VAL A 286 -9.37 -2.77 -30.00
C VAL A 286 -9.06 -1.90 -31.20
#